data_cb363e10f76d975e5edc1f9680ff2f48
#
_entry.id   cb363e10f76d975e5edc1f9680ff2f48
#
_cell.length_a   1.000
_cell.length_b   1.000
_cell.length_c   1.000
_cell.angle_alpha   90.00
_cell.angle_beta   90.00
_cell.angle_gamma   90.00
#
_symmetry.space_group_name_H-M   'P 1'
#
loop_
_entity.id
_entity.type
_entity.pdbx_description
1 polymer ?
#
loop_
_entity_poly.entity_id
_entity_poly.type
_entity_poly.pdbx_seq_one_letter_code
_entity_poly.pdbx_strand_id
1 'polypeptide(L)' 'MTTEAAVADLDAKTVTFAGKTYSIQALGDDSYTVLVAGVPVGRIVYSFGAANGVPEGDAISEDDLTLVGEAWFAAIG' A
#
# COMPACT_ATOMS: atom_id res chain seq x y z
N MET A 1 23.61 1.69 5.59
CA MET A 1 22.39 2.41 5.21
C MET A 1 21.18 1.59 5.61
N THR A 2 20.24 2.22 6.24
CA THR A 2 19.05 1.55 6.73
C THR A 2 17.94 1.64 5.69
N THR A 3 17.37 0.50 5.33
CA THR A 3 16.19 0.48 4.47
C THR A 3 14.96 0.74 5.32
N GLU A 4 14.15 1.70 4.95
CA GLU A 4 12.91 1.96 5.67
C GLU A 4 11.93 0.82 5.44
N ALA A 5 11.33 0.35 6.51
CA ALA A 5 10.31 -0.67 6.44
C ALA A 5 8.94 -0.03 6.47
N ALA A 6 8.03 -0.53 5.64
CA ALA A 6 6.65 -0.12 5.70
C ALA A 6 5.97 -0.75 6.92
N VAL A 7 5.19 0.03 7.65
CA VAL A 7 4.51 -0.41 8.86
C VAL A 7 3.01 -0.30 8.65
N ALA A 8 2.31 -1.42 8.75
CA ALA A 8 0.86 -1.45 8.60
C ALA A 8 0.16 -1.33 9.95
N ASP A 9 -0.91 -0.57 9.97
CA ASP A 9 -1.79 -0.42 11.13
C ASP A 9 -3.18 -0.85 10.71
N LEU A 10 -3.60 -2.03 11.16
CA LEU A 10 -4.89 -2.60 10.76
C LEU A 10 -6.07 -1.85 11.37
N ASP A 11 -5.90 -1.29 12.55
CA ASP A 11 -6.98 -0.54 13.20
C ASP A 11 -7.27 0.77 12.47
N ALA A 12 -6.22 1.46 12.05
CA ALA A 12 -6.35 2.70 11.31
C ALA A 12 -6.50 2.47 9.81
N LYS A 13 -6.25 1.25 9.34
CA LYS A 13 -6.25 0.88 7.91
C LYS A 13 -5.26 1.73 7.13
N THR A 14 -4.05 1.81 7.66
CA THR A 14 -2.99 2.62 7.06
C THR A 14 -1.69 1.84 6.96
N VAL A 15 -0.83 2.30 6.06
CA VAL A 15 0.56 1.85 5.99
C VAL A 15 1.43 3.09 5.99
N THR A 16 2.40 3.13 6.89
CA THR A 16 3.37 4.23 6.95
C THR A 16 4.67 3.79 6.30
N PHE A 17 5.14 4.54 5.34
CA PHE A 17 6.36 4.23 4.61
C PHE A 17 7.05 5.53 4.20
N ALA A 18 8.35 5.61 4.44
CA ALA A 18 9.17 6.77 4.09
C ALA A 18 8.61 8.08 4.66
N GLY A 19 8.08 8.02 5.88
CA GLY A 19 7.54 9.20 6.55
C GLY A 19 6.16 9.63 6.09
N LYS A 20 5.53 8.86 5.19
CA LYS A 20 4.18 9.15 4.71
C LYS A 20 3.21 8.08 5.17
N THR A 21 1.98 8.50 5.46
CA THR A 21 0.92 7.59 5.85
C THR A 21 -0.04 7.40 4.68
N TYR A 22 -0.20 6.16 4.26
CA TYR A 22 -1.08 5.79 3.16
C TYR A 22 -2.32 5.11 3.72
N SER A 23 -3.50 5.57 3.33
CA SER A 23 -4.75 4.91 3.71
C SER A 23 -5.04 3.78 2.74
N ILE A 24 -5.51 2.66 3.28
CA ILE A 24 -5.81 1.47 2.47
C ILE A 24 -7.32 1.24 2.48
N GLN A 25 -7.92 1.21 1.32
CA GLN A 25 -9.36 1.00 1.18
C GLN A 25 -9.62 -0.25 0.35
N ALA A 26 -10.28 -1.24 0.95
CA ALA A 26 -10.59 -2.48 0.25
C ALA A 26 -11.65 -2.25 -0.82
N LEU A 27 -11.39 -2.78 -2.01
CA LEU A 27 -12.33 -2.71 -3.13
C LEU A 27 -13.05 -4.04 -3.39
N GLY A 28 -12.65 -5.11 -2.68
CA GLY A 28 -13.10 -6.46 -2.99
C GLY A 28 -12.19 -7.11 -4.02
N ASP A 29 -12.37 -8.39 -4.30
CA ASP A 29 -11.61 -9.14 -5.31
C ASP A 29 -10.09 -8.98 -5.17
N ASP A 30 -9.60 -8.94 -3.91
CA ASP A 30 -8.17 -8.84 -3.62
C ASP A 30 -7.54 -7.56 -4.14
N SER A 31 -8.33 -6.49 -4.29
CA SER A 31 -7.85 -5.19 -4.72
C SER A 31 -8.04 -4.15 -3.63
N TYR A 32 -7.10 -3.20 -3.56
CA TYR A 32 -7.13 -2.14 -2.56
C TYR A 32 -6.71 -0.82 -3.20
N THR A 33 -7.40 0.26 -2.84
CA THR A 33 -7.01 1.60 -3.24
C THR A 33 -6.10 2.19 -2.17
N VAL A 34 -5.03 2.84 -2.58
CA VAL A 34 -4.10 3.53 -1.69
C VAL A 34 -4.30 5.03 -1.84
N LEU A 35 -4.52 5.71 -0.72
CA LEU A 35 -4.80 7.14 -0.72
C LEU A 35 -3.80 7.87 0.19
N VAL A 36 -3.50 9.11 -0.19
CA VAL A 36 -2.72 10.03 0.66
C VAL A 36 -3.57 11.28 0.84
N ALA A 37 -3.84 11.61 2.10
CA ALA A 37 -4.68 12.77 2.43
C ALA A 37 -6.02 12.77 1.69
N GLY A 38 -6.60 11.57 1.53
CA GLY A 38 -7.89 11.40 0.86
C GLY A 38 -7.83 11.38 -0.65
N VAL A 39 -6.63 11.46 -1.24
CA VAL A 39 -6.44 11.47 -2.69
C VAL A 39 -5.88 10.12 -3.13
N PRO A 40 -6.56 9.40 -4.05
CA PRO A 40 -6.03 8.13 -4.54
C PRO A 40 -4.71 8.35 -5.27
N VAL A 41 -3.70 7.55 -4.91
CA VAL A 41 -2.37 7.63 -5.53
C VAL A 41 -2.01 6.35 -6.26
N GLY A 42 -2.79 5.28 -6.06
CA GLY A 42 -2.55 4.03 -6.73
C GLY A 42 -3.44 2.93 -6.19
N ARG A 43 -3.20 1.74 -6.67
CA ARG A 43 -3.98 0.56 -6.32
C ARG A 43 -3.04 -0.61 -6.11
N ILE A 44 -3.41 -1.50 -5.21
CA ILE A 44 -2.67 -2.74 -4.96
C ILE A 44 -3.58 -3.89 -5.33
N VAL A 45 -3.06 -4.83 -6.12
CA VAL A 45 -3.77 -6.05 -6.49
C VAL A 45 -2.99 -7.22 -5.93
N TYR A 46 -3.66 -8.06 -5.14
CA TYR A 46 -3.07 -9.26 -4.59
C TYR A 46 -3.38 -10.43 -5.51
N SER A 47 -2.35 -11.04 -6.09
CA SER A 47 -2.51 -12.10 -7.06
C SER A 47 -1.38 -13.11 -6.92
N PHE A 48 -1.73 -14.40 -6.90
CA PHE A 48 -0.77 -15.51 -6.81
C PHE A 48 0.19 -15.37 -5.62
N GLY A 49 -0.32 -14.89 -4.49
CA GLY A 49 0.47 -14.75 -3.28
C GLY A 49 1.41 -13.56 -3.28
N ALA A 50 1.26 -12.63 -4.22
CA ALA A 50 2.12 -11.46 -4.32
C ALA A 50 1.30 -10.18 -4.48
N ALA A 51 1.81 -9.09 -3.90
CA ALA A 51 1.22 -7.78 -4.07
C ALA A 51 1.78 -7.14 -5.33
N ASN A 52 0.90 -6.49 -6.09
CA ASN A 52 1.29 -5.77 -7.30
C ASN A 52 0.77 -4.35 -7.20
N GLY A 53 1.66 -3.37 -7.26
CA GLY A 53 1.30 -1.96 -7.20
C GLY A 53 1.03 -1.41 -8.59
N VAL A 54 -0.08 -0.67 -8.71
CA VAL A 54 -0.45 0.01 -9.96
C VAL A 54 -0.58 1.49 -9.62
N PRO A 55 0.45 2.30 -9.86
CA PRO A 55 0.38 3.73 -9.53
C PRO A 55 -0.56 4.48 -10.45
N GLU A 56 -1.23 5.48 -9.89
CA GLU A 56 -2.10 6.37 -10.64
C GLU A 56 -1.53 7.78 -10.56
N GLY A 57 -0.55 8.07 -11.41
CA GLY A 57 0.16 9.33 -11.40
C GLY A 57 1.58 9.19 -10.87
N ASP A 58 2.15 10.30 -10.42
CA ASP A 58 3.56 10.36 -10.03
C ASP A 58 3.78 10.45 -8.51
N ALA A 59 2.72 10.35 -7.72
CA ALA A 59 2.82 10.52 -6.27
C ALA A 59 3.60 9.39 -5.59
N ILE A 60 3.58 8.20 -6.18
CA ILE A 60 4.27 7.04 -5.63
C ILE A 60 4.75 6.16 -6.79
N SER A 61 5.93 5.57 -6.65
CA SER A 61 6.44 4.65 -7.66
C SER A 61 5.81 3.27 -7.54
N GLU A 62 5.87 2.48 -8.61
CA GLU A 62 5.38 1.11 -8.59
C GLU A 62 6.07 0.29 -7.50
N ASP A 63 7.39 0.44 -7.37
CA ASP A 63 8.16 -0.30 -6.38
C ASP A 63 7.72 0.05 -4.96
N ASP A 64 7.56 1.33 -4.68
CA ASP A 64 7.12 1.77 -3.34
C ASP A 64 5.70 1.32 -3.04
N LEU A 65 4.82 1.41 -4.04
CA LEU A 65 3.44 0.97 -3.88
C LEU A 65 3.36 -0.54 -3.64
N THR A 66 4.21 -1.31 -4.30
CA THR A 66 4.30 -2.74 -4.07
C THR A 66 4.77 -3.04 -2.65
N LEU A 67 5.75 -2.28 -2.14
CA LEU A 67 6.21 -2.44 -0.76
C LEU A 67 5.10 -2.13 0.25
N VAL A 68 4.32 -1.08 -0.01
CA VAL A 68 3.16 -0.76 0.82
C VAL A 68 2.17 -1.93 0.82
N GLY A 69 1.91 -2.51 -0.34
CA GLY A 69 1.02 -3.66 -0.46
C GLY A 69 1.53 -4.90 0.27
N GLU A 70 2.82 -5.18 0.16
CA GLU A 70 3.43 -6.32 0.85
C GLU A 70 3.32 -6.17 2.37
N ALA A 71 3.55 -4.96 2.88
CA ALA A 71 3.41 -4.71 4.31
C ALA A 71 1.97 -4.89 4.77
N TRP A 72 1.01 -4.43 3.97
CA TRP A 72 -0.40 -4.58 4.29
C TRP A 72 -0.80 -6.06 4.34
N PHE A 73 -0.44 -6.84 3.32
CA PHE A 73 -0.80 -8.26 3.27
C PHE A 73 -0.10 -9.06 4.35
N ALA A 74 1.12 -8.72 4.70
CA ALA A 74 1.82 -9.38 5.79
C ALA A 74 1.12 -9.14 7.14
N ALA A 75 0.48 -7.99 7.30
CA ALA A 75 -0.21 -7.65 8.54
C ALA A 75 -1.58 -8.33 8.63
N ILE A 76 -2.30 -8.48 7.53
CA ILE A 76 -3.64 -9.07 7.55
C ILE A 76 -3.62 -10.59 7.38
N GLY A 77 -2.58 -11.11 6.81
CA GLY A 77 -2.45 -12.53 6.52
C GLY A 77 -1.59 -13.28 7.44
#